data_b52e1262a690b5cd561532cd4f414c01
#
_entry.id   b52e1262a690b5cd561532cd4f414c01
#
_cell.length_a   1.000
_cell.length_b   1.000
_cell.length_c   1.000
_cell.angle_alpha   90.00
_cell.angle_beta   90.00
_cell.angle_gamma   90.00
#
_symmetry.space_group_name_H-M   'P 1'
#
loop_
_entity.id
_entity.type
_entity.pdbx_description
1 polymer ?
#
loop_
_entity_poly.entity_id
_entity_poly.type
_entity_poly.pdbx_seq_one_letter_code
_entity_poly.pdbx_strand_id
1 'polypeptide(L)'
;MKKLLIVVDYQNDFVDGALGFEKAKLLEDKLETKILDYIYEKQDVLFTLDTHQEDYLDTLEGKNLPVKHCIDGTEGHFVYGKIFKYSRMFPNIKKNTFGSKDLLKYLEDKDYDLIELVGVVTNMCVLANAVICQSALPNSKIVVCKDLVAALDDEVENQCFNLLEKIFIEVK
;
A
#
# COMPACT_ATOMS: atom_id res chain seq x y z
N MET A 1 -21.81 -0.78 8.31
CA MET A 1 -20.54 -1.45 8.02
C MET A 1 -19.47 -0.38 7.97
N LYS A 2 -18.48 -0.49 8.84
CA LYS A 2 -17.36 0.45 8.96
C LYS A 2 -16.21 -0.07 8.09
N LYS A 3 -15.73 0.77 7.16
CA LYS A 3 -14.73 0.36 6.17
C LYS A 3 -13.47 1.21 6.29
N LEU A 4 -12.33 0.61 5.97
CA LEU A 4 -11.04 1.29 5.80
C LEU A 4 -10.47 0.98 4.40
N LEU A 5 -10.08 2.01 3.67
CA LEU A 5 -9.24 1.90 2.49
C LEU A 5 -7.80 2.20 2.87
N ILE A 6 -6.88 1.29 2.55
CA ILE A 6 -5.45 1.52 2.71
C ILE A 6 -4.81 1.68 1.34
N VAL A 7 -4.30 2.87 1.06
CA VAL A 7 -3.51 3.16 -0.14
C VAL A 7 -2.04 2.89 0.20
N VAL A 8 -1.53 1.78 -0.33
CA VAL A 8 -0.19 1.27 0.00
C VAL A 8 0.84 1.88 -0.95
N ASP A 9 1.75 2.68 -0.39
CA ASP A 9 3.01 3.13 -1.00
C ASP A 9 2.89 3.66 -2.45
N TYR A 10 1.80 4.32 -2.80
CA TYR A 10 1.61 4.87 -4.16
C TYR A 10 2.40 6.17 -4.32
N GLN A 11 3.74 6.05 -4.27
CA GLN A 11 4.70 7.15 -4.25
C GLN A 11 5.41 7.31 -5.59
N ASN A 12 5.97 8.50 -5.84
CA ASN A 12 6.62 8.83 -7.11
C ASN A 12 7.69 7.81 -7.50
N ASP A 13 8.54 7.39 -6.57
CA ASP A 13 9.61 6.43 -6.87
C ASP A 13 9.11 5.05 -7.31
N PHE A 14 7.91 4.64 -6.87
CA PHE A 14 7.30 3.36 -7.28
C PHE A 14 6.41 3.47 -8.52
N VAL A 15 6.04 4.68 -8.94
CA VAL A 15 5.13 4.87 -10.09
C VAL A 15 5.89 5.26 -11.36
N ASP A 16 6.71 6.32 -11.32
CA ASP A 16 7.49 6.78 -12.47
C ASP A 16 8.94 7.19 -12.14
N GLY A 17 9.35 7.06 -10.87
CA GLY A 17 10.70 7.35 -10.39
C GLY A 17 11.64 6.14 -10.42
N ALA A 18 12.52 6.03 -9.41
CA ALA A 18 13.65 5.10 -9.38
C ALA A 18 13.26 3.60 -9.54
N LEU A 19 12.10 3.20 -9.06
CA LEU A 19 11.53 1.84 -9.15
C LEU A 19 10.19 1.83 -9.91
N GLY A 20 9.93 2.87 -10.70
CA GLY A 20 8.67 3.04 -11.44
C GLY A 20 8.44 2.01 -12.54
N PHE A 21 7.17 1.72 -12.80
CA PHE A 21 6.75 0.80 -13.87
C PHE A 21 5.37 1.14 -14.43
N GLU A 22 5.15 0.81 -15.71
CA GLU A 22 3.97 1.26 -16.46
C GLU A 22 2.62 0.89 -15.82
N LYS A 23 2.50 -0.33 -15.27
CA LYS A 23 1.24 -0.75 -14.63
C LYS A 23 0.88 0.10 -13.43
N ALA A 24 1.86 0.59 -12.66
CA ALA A 24 1.61 1.47 -11.52
C ALA A 24 0.98 2.79 -11.96
N LYS A 25 1.44 3.37 -13.10
CA LYS A 25 0.87 4.60 -13.65
C LYS A 25 -0.61 4.45 -14.03
N LEU A 26 -0.99 3.27 -14.54
CA LEU A 26 -2.36 2.99 -14.97
C LEU A 26 -3.36 2.91 -13.82
N LEU A 27 -2.89 2.85 -12.57
CA LEU A 27 -3.77 2.79 -11.41
C LEU A 27 -4.36 4.16 -11.01
N GLU A 28 -3.73 5.27 -11.40
CA GLU A 28 -4.01 6.60 -10.85
C GLU A 28 -5.50 6.98 -10.88
N ASP A 29 -6.15 6.88 -12.04
CA ASP A 29 -7.56 7.25 -12.21
C ASP A 29 -8.50 6.35 -11.41
N LYS A 30 -8.19 5.06 -11.38
CA LYS A 30 -8.96 4.08 -10.62
C LYS A 30 -8.82 4.27 -9.11
N LEU A 31 -7.60 4.58 -8.64
CA LEU A 31 -7.32 4.88 -7.23
C LEU A 31 -8.05 6.14 -6.80
N GLU A 32 -8.03 7.20 -7.63
CA GLU A 32 -8.78 8.41 -7.33
C GLU A 32 -10.27 8.12 -7.19
N THR A 33 -10.85 7.38 -8.13
CA THR A 33 -12.26 6.99 -8.08
C THR A 33 -12.57 6.23 -6.78
N LYS A 34 -11.74 5.24 -6.42
CA LYS A 34 -11.92 4.45 -5.21
C LYS A 34 -11.86 5.30 -3.93
N ILE A 35 -10.91 6.24 -3.86
CA ILE A 35 -10.80 7.17 -2.73
C ILE A 35 -12.04 8.07 -2.63
N LEU A 36 -12.52 8.59 -3.77
CA LEU A 36 -13.72 9.43 -3.80
C LEU A 36 -14.97 8.67 -3.36
N ASP A 37 -15.11 7.38 -3.70
CA ASP A 37 -16.21 6.54 -3.22
C ASP A 37 -16.19 6.43 -1.70
N TYR A 38 -15.01 6.20 -1.10
CA TYR A 38 -14.85 6.15 0.36
C TYR A 38 -15.18 7.48 1.04
N ILE A 39 -14.76 8.60 0.45
CA ILE A 39 -15.12 9.95 0.93
C ILE A 39 -16.62 10.16 0.85
N TYR A 40 -17.26 9.82 -0.27
CA TYR A 40 -18.69 9.97 -0.46
C TYR A 40 -19.49 9.12 0.55
N GLU A 41 -19.03 7.90 0.81
CA GLU A 41 -19.64 7.00 1.79
C GLU A 41 -19.27 7.35 3.25
N LYS A 42 -18.45 8.38 3.48
CA LYS A 42 -17.93 8.79 4.80
C LYS A 42 -17.21 7.67 5.54
N GLN A 43 -16.44 6.89 4.79
CA GLN A 43 -15.59 5.84 5.30
C GLN A 43 -14.14 6.33 5.47
N ASP A 44 -13.34 5.55 6.21
CA ASP A 44 -11.97 5.93 6.52
C ASP A 44 -11.00 5.60 5.38
N VAL A 45 -10.00 6.48 5.18
CA VAL A 45 -8.87 6.27 4.25
C VAL A 45 -7.57 6.45 5.01
N LEU A 46 -6.58 5.62 4.72
CA LEU A 46 -5.25 5.64 5.31
C LEU A 46 -4.20 5.44 4.20
N PHE A 47 -3.08 6.11 4.31
CA PHE A 47 -1.93 5.90 3.44
C PHE A 47 -0.79 5.22 4.21
N THR A 48 -0.10 4.28 3.58
CA THR A 48 1.25 3.91 4.00
C THR A 48 2.27 4.56 3.08
N LEU A 49 3.40 4.94 3.63
CA LEU A 49 4.50 5.56 2.89
C LEU A 49 5.79 4.83 3.21
N ASP A 50 6.35 4.18 2.21
CA ASP A 50 7.70 3.66 2.32
C ASP A 50 8.67 4.82 2.53
N THR A 51 9.54 4.71 3.53
CA THR A 51 10.33 5.86 3.99
C THR A 51 11.70 5.40 4.43
N HIS A 52 12.71 5.75 3.64
CA HIS A 52 14.11 5.44 3.90
C HIS A 52 14.91 6.70 4.23
N GLN A 53 16.10 6.50 4.79
CA GLN A 53 17.06 7.56 5.07
C GLN A 53 18.23 7.50 4.06
N GLU A 54 19.10 8.49 4.09
CA GLU A 54 20.26 8.57 3.17
C GLU A 54 21.20 7.36 3.25
N ASP A 55 21.24 6.68 4.39
CA ASP A 55 22.02 5.48 4.65
C ASP A 55 21.35 4.18 4.15
N TYR A 56 20.28 4.28 3.34
CA TYR A 56 19.53 3.14 2.81
C TYR A 56 20.41 2.00 2.29
N LEU A 57 21.48 2.32 1.54
CA LEU A 57 22.37 1.31 0.95
C LEU A 57 23.15 0.49 2.00
N ASP A 58 23.25 0.97 3.23
CA ASP A 58 23.89 0.24 4.33
C ASP A 58 22.94 -0.72 5.03
N THR A 59 21.62 -0.60 4.77
CA THR A 59 20.59 -1.49 5.31
C THR A 59 20.62 -2.86 4.64
N LEU A 60 19.95 -3.85 5.27
CA LEU A 60 19.79 -5.17 4.67
C LEU A 60 19.00 -5.11 3.36
N GLU A 61 17.97 -4.28 3.32
CA GLU A 61 17.15 -4.08 2.11
C GLU A 61 17.99 -3.45 1.00
N GLY A 62 18.72 -2.37 1.29
CA GLY A 62 19.58 -1.70 0.33
C GLY A 62 20.73 -2.57 -0.22
N LYS A 63 21.16 -3.59 0.54
CA LYS A 63 22.13 -4.59 0.04
C LYS A 63 21.51 -5.57 -0.95
N ASN A 64 20.20 -5.87 -0.82
CA ASN A 64 19.47 -6.75 -1.73
C ASN A 64 18.86 -5.99 -2.92
N LEU A 65 18.46 -4.74 -2.71
CA LEU A 65 17.92 -3.84 -3.74
C LEU A 65 18.73 -2.53 -3.73
N PRO A 66 19.88 -2.47 -4.41
CA PRO A 66 20.81 -1.33 -4.32
C PRO A 66 20.35 -0.12 -5.15
N VAL A 67 19.09 0.28 -5.00
CA VAL A 67 18.47 1.44 -5.64
C VAL A 67 17.87 2.33 -4.55
N LYS A 68 18.48 3.50 -4.31
CA LYS A 68 17.89 4.48 -3.38
C LYS A 68 16.51 4.90 -3.89
N HIS A 69 15.52 4.81 -3.03
CA HIS A 69 14.13 5.19 -3.30
C HIS A 69 13.44 5.66 -2.04
N CYS A 70 12.37 6.42 -2.18
CA CYS A 70 11.53 6.91 -1.10
C CYS A 70 12.33 7.51 0.06
N ILE A 71 13.43 8.22 -0.23
CA ILE A 71 14.24 8.91 0.79
C ILE A 71 13.40 10.04 1.39
N ASP A 72 13.29 10.07 2.72
CA ASP A 72 12.43 11.03 3.43
C ASP A 72 12.72 12.48 3.02
N GLY A 73 11.68 13.21 2.67
CA GLY A 73 11.73 14.61 2.24
C GLY A 73 12.10 14.85 0.78
N THR A 74 12.39 13.78 0.00
CA THR A 74 12.63 13.91 -1.45
C THR A 74 11.33 13.87 -2.25
N GLU A 75 11.38 14.32 -3.50
CA GLU A 75 10.25 14.24 -4.42
C GLU A 75 9.80 12.79 -4.67
N GLY A 76 10.75 11.84 -4.73
CA GLY A 76 10.47 10.41 -4.87
C GLY A 76 9.63 9.82 -3.75
N HIS A 77 9.75 10.38 -2.54
CA HIS A 77 8.99 9.96 -1.36
C HIS A 77 7.53 10.43 -1.37
N PHE A 78 7.19 11.49 -2.08
CA PHE A 78 5.80 11.98 -2.10
C PHE A 78 4.86 11.03 -2.85
N VAL A 79 3.59 11.02 -2.42
CA VAL A 79 2.53 10.30 -3.12
C VAL A 79 2.39 10.82 -4.55
N TYR A 80 2.17 9.91 -5.49
CA TYR A 80 2.16 10.21 -6.92
C TYR A 80 0.94 11.02 -7.38
N GLY A 81 1.19 11.93 -8.31
CA GLY A 81 0.21 12.58 -9.16
C GLY A 81 -0.95 13.23 -8.38
N LYS A 82 -2.16 13.03 -8.88
CA LYS A 82 -3.38 13.61 -8.28
C LYS A 82 -3.78 12.94 -6.98
N ILE A 83 -3.22 11.77 -6.64
CA ILE A 83 -3.45 11.09 -5.36
C ILE A 83 -2.79 11.85 -4.21
N PHE A 84 -1.75 12.63 -4.48
CA PHE A 84 -1.03 13.44 -3.49
C PHE A 84 -1.95 14.33 -2.65
N LYS A 85 -2.96 14.98 -3.26
CA LYS A 85 -3.89 15.85 -2.52
C LYS A 85 -4.64 15.11 -1.41
N TYR A 86 -4.98 13.83 -1.63
CA TYR A 86 -5.67 13.02 -0.64
C TYR A 86 -4.77 12.58 0.50
N SER A 87 -3.49 12.29 0.24
CA SER A 87 -2.54 11.99 1.30
C SER A 87 -2.33 13.17 2.26
N ARG A 88 -2.66 14.40 1.83
CA ARG A 88 -2.67 15.59 2.70
C ARG A 88 -3.94 15.72 3.55
N MET A 89 -4.98 14.99 3.21
CA MET A 89 -6.29 15.06 3.89
C MET A 89 -6.48 13.93 4.91
N PHE A 90 -5.78 12.81 4.72
CA PHE A 90 -5.97 11.59 5.51
C PHE A 90 -4.70 11.21 6.27
N PRO A 91 -4.79 10.36 7.31
CA PRO A 91 -3.63 9.87 8.04
C PRO A 91 -2.64 9.14 7.15
N ASN A 92 -1.34 9.30 7.45
CA ASN A 92 -0.23 8.62 6.78
C ASN A 92 0.61 7.88 7.82
N ILE A 93 0.98 6.65 7.52
CA ILE A 93 1.89 5.83 8.31
C ILE A 93 3.19 5.64 7.54
N LYS A 94 4.28 6.21 8.01
CA LYS A 94 5.62 5.98 7.47
C LYS A 94 6.12 4.62 7.94
N LYS A 95 6.78 3.89 7.06
CA LYS A 95 7.40 2.59 7.34
C LYS A 95 8.73 2.46 6.59
N ASN A 96 9.64 1.65 7.09
CA ASN A 96 10.93 1.36 6.46
C ASN A 96 11.13 -0.14 6.19
N THR A 97 10.04 -0.86 6.06
CA THR A 97 9.97 -2.30 5.77
C THR A 97 8.71 -2.57 4.96
N PHE A 98 8.63 -3.71 4.26
CA PHE A 98 7.46 -4.02 3.44
C PHE A 98 6.15 -3.97 4.24
N GLY A 99 6.09 -4.64 5.39
CA GLY A 99 4.97 -4.54 6.31
C GLY A 99 5.21 -3.48 7.39
N SER A 100 4.14 -2.84 7.86
CA SER A 100 4.22 -1.76 8.85
C SER A 100 3.79 -2.22 10.25
N LYS A 101 4.75 -2.22 11.19
CA LYS A 101 4.42 -2.44 12.62
C LYS A 101 3.53 -1.34 13.21
N ASP A 102 3.62 -0.13 12.67
CA ASP A 102 2.80 0.98 13.14
C ASP A 102 1.37 0.92 12.56
N LEU A 103 1.19 0.27 11.39
CA LEU A 103 -0.14 -0.10 10.90
C LEU A 103 -0.80 -1.12 11.84
N LEU A 104 -0.05 -2.14 12.31
CA LEU A 104 -0.55 -3.09 13.30
C LEU A 104 -1.10 -2.35 14.53
N LYS A 105 -0.28 -1.49 15.14
CA LYS A 105 -0.68 -0.69 16.32
C LYS A 105 -1.87 0.22 16.04
N TYR A 106 -1.91 0.85 14.85
CA TYR A 106 -3.02 1.71 14.46
C TYR A 106 -4.33 0.95 14.42
N LEU A 107 -4.30 -0.32 14.03
CA LEU A 107 -5.49 -1.17 13.88
C LEU A 107 -5.93 -1.85 15.18
N GLU A 108 -5.05 -2.08 16.17
CA GLU A 108 -5.33 -2.84 17.40
C GLU A 108 -6.59 -2.35 18.15
N ASP A 109 -6.82 -1.03 18.16
CA ASP A 109 -7.98 -0.42 18.83
C ASP A 109 -9.14 -0.07 17.87
N LYS A 110 -9.17 -0.65 16.68
CA LYS A 110 -10.19 -0.39 15.66
C LYS A 110 -11.19 -1.54 15.54
N ASP A 111 -12.33 -1.22 14.92
CA ASP A 111 -13.48 -2.11 14.78
C ASP A 111 -14.01 -2.12 13.33
N TYR A 112 -13.10 -2.15 12.34
CA TYR A 112 -13.50 -2.20 10.94
C TYR A 112 -14.12 -3.55 10.57
N ASP A 113 -15.25 -3.52 9.86
CA ASP A 113 -15.87 -4.71 9.27
C ASP A 113 -15.12 -5.15 7.99
N LEU A 114 -14.57 -4.18 7.25
CA LEU A 114 -13.92 -4.38 5.96
C LEU A 114 -12.68 -3.49 5.86
N ILE A 115 -11.56 -4.08 5.46
CA ILE A 115 -10.35 -3.36 5.06
C ILE A 115 -10.04 -3.71 3.60
N GLU A 116 -9.98 -2.70 2.74
CA GLU A 116 -9.56 -2.85 1.36
C GLU A 116 -8.16 -2.27 1.16
N LEU A 117 -7.28 -3.03 0.52
CA LEU A 117 -5.92 -2.60 0.20
C LEU A 117 -5.79 -2.37 -1.31
N VAL A 118 -5.18 -1.23 -1.66
CA VAL A 118 -4.88 -0.79 -3.02
C VAL A 118 -3.45 -0.23 -3.09
N GLY A 119 -2.89 -0.03 -4.28
CA GLY A 119 -1.55 0.56 -4.45
C GLY A 119 -0.48 -0.44 -4.86
N VAL A 120 0.76 -0.27 -4.42
CA VAL A 120 1.93 -1.01 -4.93
C VAL A 120 2.91 -1.42 -3.83
N VAL A 121 3.74 -2.42 -4.04
CA VAL A 121 3.75 -3.44 -5.08
C VAL A 121 2.99 -4.66 -4.55
N THR A 122 2.17 -5.29 -5.38
CA THR A 122 1.24 -6.36 -4.98
C THR A 122 1.88 -7.45 -4.14
N ASN A 123 2.99 -8.02 -4.62
CA ASN A 123 3.68 -9.15 -4.00
C ASN A 123 4.69 -8.74 -2.91
N MET A 124 4.74 -7.49 -2.52
CA MET A 124 5.64 -6.93 -1.49
C MET A 124 4.85 -6.19 -0.42
N CYS A 125 4.76 -4.86 -0.53
CA CYS A 125 4.13 -4.02 0.49
C CYS A 125 2.62 -4.29 0.64
N VAL A 126 1.89 -4.55 -0.47
CA VAL A 126 0.45 -4.87 -0.38
C VAL A 126 0.25 -6.20 0.34
N LEU A 127 0.94 -7.26 -0.08
CA LEU A 127 0.91 -8.57 0.57
C LEU A 127 1.24 -8.48 2.06
N ALA A 128 2.38 -7.84 2.39
CA ALA A 128 2.85 -7.75 3.77
C ALA A 128 1.85 -7.00 4.67
N ASN A 129 1.29 -5.88 4.20
CA ASN A 129 0.31 -5.11 4.97
C ASN A 129 -1.06 -5.80 5.04
N ALA A 130 -1.46 -6.56 4.02
CA ALA A 130 -2.69 -7.37 4.07
C ALA A 130 -2.62 -8.44 5.19
N VAL A 131 -1.48 -9.11 5.34
CA VAL A 131 -1.23 -10.07 6.44
C VAL A 131 -1.24 -9.36 7.80
N ILE A 132 -0.67 -8.16 7.88
CA ILE A 132 -0.70 -7.34 9.11
C ILE A 132 -2.14 -6.96 9.47
N CYS A 133 -2.96 -6.52 8.50
CA CYS A 133 -4.37 -6.21 8.74
C CYS A 133 -5.14 -7.42 9.28
N GLN A 134 -4.93 -8.59 8.69
CA GLN A 134 -5.56 -9.83 9.16
C GLN A 134 -5.11 -10.20 10.58
N SER A 135 -3.83 -9.99 10.90
CA SER A 135 -3.28 -10.27 12.23
C SER A 135 -3.83 -9.29 13.28
N ALA A 136 -4.01 -8.02 12.94
CA ALA A 136 -4.52 -6.99 13.83
C ALA A 136 -6.03 -7.17 14.09
N LEU A 137 -6.80 -7.49 13.05
CA LEU A 137 -8.27 -7.58 13.09
C LEU A 137 -8.73 -8.94 12.50
N PRO A 138 -8.58 -10.04 13.23
CA PRO A 138 -8.78 -11.39 12.70
C PRO A 138 -10.24 -11.71 12.31
N ASN A 139 -11.19 -10.89 12.74
CA ASN A 139 -12.62 -11.03 12.42
C ASN A 139 -13.08 -10.04 11.34
N SER A 140 -12.21 -9.17 10.86
CA SER A 140 -12.50 -8.25 9.78
C SER A 140 -12.29 -8.92 8.42
N LYS A 141 -13.10 -8.53 7.46
CA LYS A 141 -12.89 -8.94 6.08
C LYS A 141 -11.72 -8.14 5.49
N ILE A 142 -10.67 -8.82 5.03
CA ILE A 142 -9.53 -8.20 4.36
C ILE A 142 -9.62 -8.50 2.86
N VAL A 143 -9.51 -7.47 2.04
CA VAL A 143 -9.63 -7.54 0.59
C VAL A 143 -8.46 -6.84 -0.07
N VAL A 144 -7.79 -7.49 -1.01
CA VAL A 144 -6.89 -6.86 -1.96
C VAL A 144 -7.67 -6.61 -3.25
N CYS A 145 -7.75 -5.33 -3.66
CA CYS A 145 -8.50 -4.95 -4.86
C CYS A 145 -7.63 -5.19 -6.10
N LYS A 146 -7.86 -6.30 -6.78
CA LYS A 146 -7.04 -6.81 -7.90
C LYS A 146 -6.79 -5.78 -9.00
N ASP A 147 -7.81 -5.02 -9.37
CA ASP A 147 -7.71 -4.01 -10.44
C ASP A 147 -7.10 -2.67 -9.96
N LEU A 148 -6.75 -2.58 -8.68
CA LEU A 148 -6.22 -1.39 -8.01
C LEU A 148 -4.85 -1.63 -7.35
N VAL A 149 -4.22 -2.76 -7.64
CA VAL A 149 -2.85 -3.09 -7.26
C VAL A 149 -2.04 -3.44 -8.51
N ALA A 150 -0.74 -3.39 -8.42
CA ALA A 150 0.14 -3.77 -9.53
C ALA A 150 1.47 -4.33 -9.04
N ALA A 151 2.03 -5.25 -9.83
CA ALA A 151 3.39 -5.76 -9.71
C ALA A 151 4.11 -5.70 -11.06
N LEU A 152 5.44 -5.80 -11.03
CA LEU A 152 6.26 -5.79 -12.24
C LEU A 152 6.08 -7.06 -13.08
N ASP A 153 5.87 -8.20 -12.41
CA ASP A 153 5.78 -9.52 -13.03
C ASP A 153 4.37 -10.12 -12.81
N ASP A 154 3.67 -10.43 -13.91
CA ASP A 154 2.31 -10.96 -13.89
C ASP A 154 2.22 -12.34 -13.27
N GLU A 155 3.23 -13.19 -13.46
CA GLU A 155 3.23 -14.54 -12.92
C GLU A 155 3.39 -14.48 -11.39
N VAL A 156 4.33 -13.68 -10.90
CA VAL A 156 4.55 -13.46 -9.46
C VAL A 156 3.32 -12.81 -8.83
N GLU A 157 2.68 -11.87 -9.51
CA GLU A 157 1.44 -11.24 -9.04
C GLU A 157 0.31 -12.26 -8.88
N ASN A 158 0.10 -13.12 -9.89
CA ASN A 158 -0.90 -14.17 -9.82
C ASN A 158 -0.60 -15.21 -8.72
N GLN A 159 0.66 -15.56 -8.52
CA GLN A 159 1.08 -16.41 -7.40
C GLN A 159 0.76 -15.75 -6.05
N CYS A 160 0.99 -14.45 -5.93
CA CYS A 160 0.64 -13.67 -4.74
C CYS A 160 -0.87 -13.70 -4.47
N PHE A 161 -1.70 -13.49 -5.48
CA PHE A 161 -3.16 -13.57 -5.33
C PHE A 161 -3.61 -14.95 -4.85
N ASN A 162 -3.07 -16.01 -5.45
CA ASN A 162 -3.36 -17.38 -5.01
C ASN A 162 -2.94 -17.63 -3.55
N LEU A 163 -1.81 -17.08 -3.12
CA LEU A 163 -1.33 -17.20 -1.74
C LEU A 163 -2.25 -16.47 -0.75
N LEU A 164 -2.65 -15.23 -1.08
CA LEU A 164 -3.57 -14.43 -0.27
C LEU A 164 -4.90 -15.17 -0.04
N GLU A 165 -5.49 -15.73 -1.09
CA GLU A 165 -6.74 -16.49 -0.99
C GLU A 165 -6.59 -17.76 -0.11
N LYS A 166 -5.43 -18.41 -0.14
CA LYS A 166 -5.15 -19.59 0.71
C LYS A 166 -5.07 -19.26 2.20
N ILE A 167 -4.76 -18.01 2.54
CA ILE A 167 -4.75 -17.53 3.93
C ILE A 167 -6.00 -16.69 4.26
N PHE A 168 -7.07 -16.83 3.47
CA PHE A 168 -8.39 -16.19 3.67
C PHE A 168 -8.41 -14.66 3.53
N ILE A 169 -7.46 -14.09 2.78
CA ILE A 169 -7.53 -12.71 2.32
C ILE A 169 -8.18 -12.73 0.93
N GLU A 170 -9.29 -12.03 0.79
CA GLU A 170 -10.05 -12.04 -0.46
C GLU A 170 -9.33 -11.19 -1.53
N VAL A 171 -9.36 -11.66 -2.78
CA VAL A 171 -8.85 -10.93 -3.95
C VAL A 171 -10.02 -10.64 -4.90
N LYS A 172 -10.29 -9.38 -5.16
CA LYS A 172 -11.43 -8.92 -5.99
C LYS A 172 -11.00 -7.94 -7.06
#